data_c8469e0f14a99a5e536ca4668600eed6
#
_entry.id   c8469e0f14a99a5e536ca4668600eed6
#
_cell.length_a   1.000
_cell.length_b   1.000
_cell.length_c   1.000
_cell.angle_alpha   90.00
_cell.angle_beta   90.00
_cell.angle_gamma   90.00
#
_symmetry.space_group_name_H-M   'P 1'
#
loop_
_entity.id
_entity.type
_entity.pdbx_description
1 polymer ?
#
loop_
_entity_poly.entity_id
_entity_poly.type
_entity_poly.pdbx_seq_one_letter_code
_entity_poly.pdbx_strand_id
1 'polypeptide(L)'
;MLFRSPLQVCTAVSAAVNGGYLVTPHVVDKITDQNGNVVEEIGANVRRQVISKSASETIRQIMEYEVGDGTTTGGGSNAYVAGYRIGGKSGTSEQLNMERRADGDYKKVASFAAVLPANDPEILVYVMLDDPNNAHTDYSSILAAPVVGNIISEIAPYLGIATDGIDRSQNTVKVPNLVGKEWSNAQVSLNTKGLKHQLVESESDQTAAVVTYQYPHAGATVASGTTIYLYTDTYSGSHTEVPDVSGKSADFARQMLTAAGLNCQVAGDSAGTVQSQSEAAGSSVQKGTVVTITCG
;
A
#
# COMPACT_ATOMS: atom_id res chain seq x y z
N MET A 1 -27.30 10.04 -5.45
CA MET A 1 -26.06 9.84 -4.68
C MET A 1 -25.49 11.21 -4.36
N LEU A 2 -25.31 11.54 -3.08
CA LEU A 2 -24.65 12.78 -2.69
C LEU A 2 -23.14 12.58 -2.92
N PHE A 3 -22.59 13.30 -3.89
CA PHE A 3 -21.15 13.32 -4.12
C PHE A 3 -20.45 13.85 -2.85
N ARG A 4 -19.49 13.08 -2.35
CA ARG A 4 -18.64 13.49 -1.23
C ARG A 4 -17.21 13.61 -1.74
N SER A 5 -16.53 14.67 -1.37
CA SER A 5 -15.11 14.79 -1.70
C SER A 5 -14.30 13.76 -0.90
N PRO A 6 -13.13 13.31 -1.37
CA PRO A 6 -12.24 12.45 -0.60
C PRO A 6 -11.95 13.00 0.80
N LEU A 7 -11.78 14.30 0.94
CA LEU A 7 -11.57 14.97 2.23
C LEU A 7 -12.77 14.83 3.17
N GLN A 8 -14.00 14.86 2.65
CA GLN A 8 -15.20 14.63 3.47
C GLN A 8 -15.28 13.18 3.93
N VAL A 9 -14.84 12.21 3.11
CA VAL A 9 -14.76 10.80 3.51
C VAL A 9 -13.71 10.64 4.60
N CYS A 10 -12.52 11.19 4.42
CA CYS A 10 -11.47 11.19 5.46
C CYS A 10 -11.99 11.79 6.77
N THR A 11 -12.68 12.94 6.72
CA THR A 11 -13.25 13.59 7.91
C THR A 11 -14.28 12.69 8.62
N ALA A 12 -15.12 11.98 7.84
CA ALA A 12 -16.11 11.07 8.40
C ALA A 12 -15.48 9.83 9.04
N VAL A 13 -14.50 9.22 8.37
CA VAL A 13 -13.75 8.08 8.92
C VAL A 13 -12.96 8.49 10.15
N SER A 14 -12.29 9.64 10.13
CA SER A 14 -11.60 10.19 11.30
C SER A 14 -12.55 10.34 12.49
N ALA A 15 -13.74 10.90 12.27
CA ALA A 15 -14.73 11.04 13.34
C ALA A 15 -15.21 9.67 13.88
N ALA A 16 -15.23 8.64 13.06
CA ALA A 16 -15.61 7.29 13.49
C ALA A 16 -14.56 6.64 14.39
N VAL A 17 -13.27 7.02 14.28
CA VAL A 17 -12.16 6.32 14.95
C VAL A 17 -11.45 7.13 16.03
N ASN A 18 -11.68 8.45 16.14
CA ASN A 18 -11.00 9.36 17.06
C ASN A 18 -11.77 9.63 18.38
N GLY A 19 -12.67 8.75 18.77
CA GLY A 19 -13.55 8.93 19.93
C GLY A 19 -14.89 9.58 19.57
N GLY A 20 -15.21 9.69 18.29
CA GLY A 20 -16.50 10.21 17.79
C GLY A 20 -16.50 11.71 17.49
N TYR A 21 -15.37 12.37 17.43
CA TYR A 21 -15.28 13.82 17.27
C TYR A 21 -15.17 14.24 15.81
N LEU A 22 -16.17 14.97 15.32
CA LEU A 22 -16.13 15.59 13.99
C LEU A 22 -15.29 16.86 14.06
N VAL A 23 -14.18 16.88 13.33
CA VAL A 23 -13.26 18.02 13.26
C VAL A 23 -13.39 18.77 11.92
N THR A 24 -13.02 20.04 11.91
CA THR A 24 -12.87 20.81 10.68
C THR A 24 -11.46 20.56 10.14
N PRO A 25 -11.30 19.96 8.95
CA PRO A 25 -9.98 19.74 8.37
C PRO A 25 -9.34 21.08 7.96
N HIS A 26 -8.03 21.19 8.16
CA HIS A 26 -7.20 22.32 7.74
C HIS A 26 -5.82 21.83 7.32
N VAL A 27 -5.09 22.63 6.57
CA VAL A 27 -3.74 22.32 6.06
C VAL A 27 -2.66 23.21 6.66
N VAL A 28 -3.06 24.27 7.35
CA VAL A 28 -2.13 25.18 8.04
C VAL A 28 -2.08 24.76 9.51
N ASP A 29 -0.91 24.35 9.97
CA ASP A 29 -0.64 23.97 11.35
C ASP A 29 -0.29 25.21 12.20
N LYS A 30 0.60 26.05 11.68
CA LYS A 30 1.04 27.26 12.37
C LYS A 30 1.45 28.35 11.42
N ILE A 31 1.40 29.58 11.89
CA ILE A 31 1.92 30.77 11.21
C ILE A 31 3.13 31.26 12.00
N THR A 32 4.23 31.47 11.31
CA THR A 32 5.47 31.99 11.91
C THR A 32 5.84 33.35 11.34
N ASP A 33 6.52 34.18 12.14
CA ASP A 33 7.15 35.41 11.69
C ASP A 33 8.44 35.14 10.87
N GLN A 34 9.08 36.22 10.40
CA GLN A 34 10.32 36.13 9.60
C GLN A 34 11.51 35.56 10.40
N ASN A 35 11.44 35.52 11.73
CA ASN A 35 12.45 34.99 12.63
C ASN A 35 12.18 33.54 13.04
N GLY A 36 11.06 32.94 12.55
CA GLY A 36 10.65 31.59 12.89
C GLY A 36 9.85 31.47 14.20
N ASN A 37 9.50 32.60 14.86
CA ASN A 37 8.64 32.56 16.06
C ASN A 37 7.20 32.27 15.67
N VAL A 38 6.53 31.37 16.40
CA VAL A 38 5.12 31.07 16.21
C VAL A 38 4.26 32.28 16.55
N VAL A 39 3.52 32.81 15.59
CA VAL A 39 2.57 33.91 15.73
C VAL A 39 1.19 33.37 16.05
N GLU A 40 0.82 32.26 15.40
CA GLU A 40 -0.48 31.60 15.60
C GLU A 40 -0.30 30.09 15.38
N GLU A 41 -0.91 29.29 16.26
CA GLU A 41 -0.98 27.83 16.14
C GLU A 41 -2.44 27.43 15.93
N ILE A 42 -2.68 26.64 14.87
CA ILE A 42 -4.03 26.24 14.47
C ILE A 42 -4.25 24.79 14.92
N GLY A 43 -4.81 24.64 16.11
CA GLY A 43 -5.16 23.34 16.67
C GLY A 43 -6.40 22.71 16.07
N ALA A 44 -6.72 21.50 16.52
CA ALA A 44 -7.90 20.77 16.09
C ALA A 44 -9.19 21.52 16.44
N ASN A 45 -9.99 21.86 15.44
CA ASN A 45 -11.30 22.49 15.63
C ASN A 45 -12.39 21.41 15.65
N VAL A 46 -12.82 21.04 16.88
CA VAL A 46 -13.88 20.06 17.10
C VAL A 46 -15.26 20.75 16.94
N ARG A 47 -16.03 20.30 15.96
CA ARG A 47 -17.39 20.80 15.72
C ARG A 47 -18.42 20.20 16.67
N ARG A 48 -18.38 18.88 16.86
CA ARG A 48 -19.27 18.13 17.76
C ARG A 48 -18.83 16.68 17.88
N GLN A 49 -19.32 15.97 18.90
CA GLN A 49 -19.25 14.53 18.96
C GLN A 49 -20.44 13.93 18.19
N VAL A 50 -20.20 12.98 17.30
CA VAL A 50 -21.22 12.36 16.42
C VAL A 50 -21.56 10.93 16.81
N ILE A 51 -20.63 10.23 17.49
CA ILE A 51 -20.85 8.90 18.08
C ILE A 51 -20.18 8.84 19.45
N SER A 52 -20.55 7.86 20.26
CA SER A 52 -19.91 7.65 21.58
C SER A 52 -18.46 7.15 21.42
N LYS A 53 -17.64 7.40 22.45
CA LYS A 53 -16.28 6.88 22.51
C LYS A 53 -16.25 5.34 22.40
N SER A 54 -17.18 4.65 23.09
CA SER A 54 -17.27 3.18 23.04
C SER A 54 -17.63 2.66 21.65
N ALA A 55 -18.52 3.35 20.92
CA ALA A 55 -18.82 3.01 19.52
C ALA A 55 -17.60 3.17 18.63
N SER A 56 -16.84 4.26 18.82
CA SER A 56 -15.58 4.50 18.11
C SER A 56 -14.54 3.41 18.40
N GLU A 57 -14.40 2.98 19.65
CA GLU A 57 -13.51 1.87 20.01
C GLU A 57 -13.92 0.55 19.34
N THR A 58 -15.22 0.24 19.31
CA THR A 58 -15.75 -0.93 18.63
C THR A 58 -15.46 -0.88 17.12
N ILE A 59 -15.65 0.28 16.48
CA ILE A 59 -15.33 0.47 15.06
C ILE A 59 -13.85 0.21 14.79
N ARG A 60 -12.94 0.73 15.61
CA ARG A 60 -11.50 0.48 15.46
C ARG A 60 -11.16 -1.00 15.53
N GLN A 61 -11.75 -1.73 16.50
CA GLN A 61 -11.56 -3.17 16.64
C GLN A 61 -12.05 -3.95 15.41
N ILE A 62 -13.23 -3.58 14.88
CA ILE A 62 -13.77 -4.19 13.66
C ILE A 62 -12.86 -3.89 12.46
N MET A 63 -12.39 -2.65 12.30
CA MET A 63 -11.49 -2.26 11.21
C MET A 63 -10.14 -2.98 11.31
N GLU A 64 -9.61 -3.17 12.52
CA GLU A 64 -8.38 -3.92 12.76
C GLU A 64 -8.56 -5.39 12.41
N TYR A 65 -9.68 -5.99 12.81
CA TYR A 65 -10.02 -7.38 12.46
C TYR A 65 -10.14 -7.58 10.94
N GLU A 66 -10.67 -6.59 10.21
CA GLU A 66 -10.81 -6.63 8.74
C GLU A 66 -9.46 -6.69 8.02
N VAL A 67 -8.44 -5.98 8.51
CA VAL A 67 -7.06 -6.07 8.00
C VAL A 67 -6.35 -7.29 8.55
N GLY A 68 -6.56 -7.59 9.83
CA GLY A 68 -5.99 -8.75 10.50
C GLY A 68 -4.51 -8.61 10.81
N ASP A 69 -3.91 -9.75 11.09
CA ASP A 69 -2.52 -9.88 11.54
C ASP A 69 -1.60 -10.54 10.48
N GLY A 70 -2.02 -10.53 9.22
CA GLY A 70 -1.31 -11.20 8.13
C GLY A 70 -1.65 -12.68 7.96
N THR A 71 -2.38 -13.28 8.91
CA THR A 71 -2.86 -14.68 8.81
C THR A 71 -4.33 -14.77 8.41
N THR A 72 -5.08 -13.69 8.60
CA THR A 72 -6.51 -13.61 8.24
C THR A 72 -6.70 -13.38 6.75
N THR A 73 -7.86 -13.82 6.27
CA THR A 73 -8.25 -13.70 4.87
C THR A 73 -9.35 -12.64 4.66
N GLY A 74 -9.49 -11.70 5.59
CA GLY A 74 -10.47 -10.62 5.50
C GLY A 74 -10.26 -9.73 4.27
N GLY A 75 -11.31 -8.99 3.90
CA GLY A 75 -11.29 -8.13 2.71
C GLY A 75 -10.26 -6.99 2.74
N GLY A 76 -9.68 -6.71 3.92
CA GLY A 76 -8.64 -5.71 4.12
C GLY A 76 -7.22 -6.26 4.23
N SER A 77 -7.03 -7.58 4.21
CA SER A 77 -5.73 -8.21 4.48
C SER A 77 -4.61 -7.81 3.53
N ASN A 78 -4.94 -7.31 2.35
CA ASN A 78 -3.94 -6.77 1.41
C ASN A 78 -3.36 -5.40 1.83
N ALA A 79 -3.95 -4.74 2.84
CA ALA A 79 -3.39 -3.52 3.44
C ALA A 79 -2.50 -3.80 4.66
N TYR A 80 -2.31 -5.08 5.03
CA TYR A 80 -1.49 -5.44 6.18
C TYR A 80 -0.01 -5.10 5.96
N VAL A 81 0.59 -4.49 6.97
CA VAL A 81 2.04 -4.23 7.06
C VAL A 81 2.56 -4.84 8.36
N ALA A 82 3.56 -5.71 8.26
CA ALA A 82 4.13 -6.40 9.41
C ALA A 82 4.67 -5.40 10.45
N GLY A 83 4.37 -5.66 11.72
CA GLY A 83 4.79 -4.80 12.84
C GLY A 83 3.87 -3.62 13.14
N TYR A 84 2.80 -3.42 12.37
CA TYR A 84 1.86 -2.35 12.60
C TYR A 84 0.43 -2.87 12.81
N ARG A 85 -0.28 -2.24 13.74
CA ARG A 85 -1.70 -2.47 13.93
C ARG A 85 -2.49 -1.54 13.00
N ILE A 86 -3.02 -2.10 11.91
CA ILE A 86 -3.73 -1.33 10.90
C ILE A 86 -5.20 -1.68 10.96
N GLY A 87 -6.06 -0.67 11.06
CA GLY A 87 -7.49 -0.82 10.87
C GLY A 87 -7.88 -0.35 9.47
N GLY A 88 -8.70 -1.09 8.75
CA GLY A 88 -9.06 -0.72 7.38
C GLY A 88 -10.50 -1.04 6.99
N LYS A 89 -10.97 -0.37 5.93
CA LYS A 89 -12.27 -0.64 5.32
C LYS A 89 -12.24 -0.40 3.82
N SER A 90 -12.65 -1.42 3.08
CA SER A 90 -12.85 -1.36 1.64
C SER A 90 -14.18 -0.70 1.26
N GLY A 91 -14.24 -0.07 0.11
CA GLY A 91 -15.46 0.50 -0.45
C GLY A 91 -15.46 0.42 -1.96
N THR A 92 -16.40 -0.33 -2.54
CA THR A 92 -16.65 -0.38 -3.98
C THR A 92 -18.06 0.16 -4.25
N SER A 93 -18.18 1.18 -5.07
CA SER A 93 -19.47 1.77 -5.40
C SER A 93 -19.65 1.94 -6.91
N GLU A 94 -20.84 1.68 -7.40
CA GLU A 94 -21.22 1.89 -8.80
C GLU A 94 -21.57 3.35 -9.08
N GLN A 95 -21.15 3.84 -10.24
CA GLN A 95 -21.44 5.20 -10.73
C GLN A 95 -22.71 5.18 -11.60
N LEU A 96 -23.86 5.10 -10.95
CA LEU A 96 -25.16 4.89 -11.60
C LEU A 96 -25.56 6.01 -12.58
N ASN A 97 -25.00 7.22 -12.42
CA ASN A 97 -25.32 8.39 -13.26
C ASN A 97 -24.29 8.65 -14.36
N MET A 98 -23.33 7.75 -14.52
CA MET A 98 -22.29 7.84 -15.56
C MET A 98 -22.63 6.90 -16.72
N GLU A 99 -22.04 7.18 -17.87
CA GLU A 99 -22.11 6.28 -19.02
C GLU A 99 -21.52 4.90 -18.65
N ARG A 100 -22.17 3.85 -19.07
CA ARG A 100 -21.71 2.48 -18.82
C ARG A 100 -20.42 2.21 -19.59
N ARG A 101 -19.64 1.23 -19.11
CA ARG A 101 -18.51 0.67 -19.84
C ARG A 101 -18.96 -0.03 -21.12
N ALA A 102 -18.02 -0.32 -22.03
CA ALA A 102 -18.28 -0.97 -23.30
C ALA A 102 -18.89 -2.39 -23.15
N ASP A 103 -18.59 -3.07 -22.04
CA ASP A 103 -19.19 -4.38 -21.65
C ASP A 103 -20.59 -4.28 -21.07
N GLY A 104 -21.12 -3.06 -20.90
CA GLY A 104 -22.44 -2.79 -20.35
C GLY A 104 -22.49 -2.69 -18.83
N ASP A 105 -21.38 -2.89 -18.13
CA ASP A 105 -21.30 -2.76 -16.67
C ASP A 105 -21.21 -1.28 -16.23
N TYR A 106 -21.53 -1.01 -14.96
CA TYR A 106 -21.34 0.33 -14.40
C TYR A 106 -19.88 0.63 -14.15
N LYS A 107 -19.48 1.87 -14.42
CA LYS A 107 -18.23 2.41 -13.89
C LYS A 107 -18.24 2.32 -12.38
N LYS A 108 -17.10 2.04 -11.76
CA LYS A 108 -17.00 1.83 -10.32
C LYS A 108 -15.94 2.72 -9.71
N VAL A 109 -16.14 3.05 -8.45
CA VAL A 109 -15.11 3.67 -7.60
C VAL A 109 -14.66 2.63 -6.60
N ALA A 110 -13.38 2.26 -6.67
CA ALA A 110 -12.76 1.38 -5.70
C ALA A 110 -11.97 2.21 -4.70
N SER A 111 -12.22 2.03 -3.40
CA SER A 111 -11.53 2.82 -2.37
C SER A 111 -11.18 1.97 -1.15
N PHE A 112 -10.14 2.41 -0.43
CA PHE A 112 -9.76 1.82 0.84
C PHE A 112 -9.31 2.93 1.80
N ALA A 113 -9.87 2.89 3.01
CA ALA A 113 -9.46 3.75 4.11
C ALA A 113 -8.75 2.91 5.16
N ALA A 114 -7.58 3.34 5.60
CA ALA A 114 -6.85 2.71 6.70
C ALA A 114 -6.45 3.72 7.75
N VAL A 115 -6.43 3.28 8.99
CA VAL A 115 -5.99 4.06 10.15
C VAL A 115 -4.85 3.34 10.86
N LEU A 116 -3.91 4.09 11.39
CA LEU A 116 -2.68 3.59 12.01
C LEU A 116 -2.26 4.49 13.17
N PRO A 117 -1.90 3.95 14.34
CA PRO A 117 -2.23 2.61 14.81
C PRO A 117 -3.74 2.40 14.99
N ALA A 118 -4.26 1.17 14.82
CA ALA A 118 -5.71 0.92 14.91
C ALA A 118 -6.27 1.18 16.32
N ASN A 119 -5.49 0.95 17.37
CA ASN A 119 -5.89 1.15 18.76
C ASN A 119 -5.86 2.63 19.21
N ASP A 120 -4.99 3.44 18.59
CA ASP A 120 -4.86 4.87 18.88
C ASP A 120 -4.47 5.62 17.59
N PRO A 121 -5.43 5.91 16.70
CA PRO A 121 -5.14 6.40 15.36
C PRO A 121 -4.48 7.78 15.34
N GLU A 122 -3.29 7.85 14.75
CA GLU A 122 -2.53 9.07 14.49
C GLU A 122 -2.69 9.55 13.05
N ILE A 123 -2.78 8.58 12.11
CA ILE A 123 -2.94 8.89 10.69
C ILE A 123 -4.09 8.12 10.08
N LEU A 124 -4.62 8.68 9.00
CA LEU A 124 -5.57 8.04 8.10
C LEU A 124 -5.05 8.14 6.67
N VAL A 125 -4.97 7.00 6.00
CA VAL A 125 -4.64 6.89 4.58
C VAL A 125 -5.89 6.50 3.81
N TYR A 126 -6.26 7.29 2.80
CA TYR A 126 -7.40 7.01 1.94
C TYR A 126 -6.98 7.00 0.48
N VAL A 127 -7.18 5.87 -0.18
CA VAL A 127 -6.95 5.71 -1.61
C VAL A 127 -8.28 5.50 -2.30
N MET A 128 -8.48 6.21 -3.41
CA MET A 128 -9.66 6.11 -4.25
C MET A 128 -9.22 6.02 -5.70
N LEU A 129 -9.74 5.04 -6.41
CA LEU A 129 -9.53 4.79 -7.83
C LEU A 129 -10.87 4.98 -8.54
N ASP A 130 -10.92 5.96 -9.45
CA ASP A 130 -12.11 6.25 -10.23
C ASP A 130 -12.07 5.46 -11.54
N ASP A 131 -13.04 4.60 -11.72
CA ASP A 131 -13.19 3.69 -12.87
C ASP A 131 -11.87 2.99 -13.23
N PRO A 132 -11.28 2.21 -12.30
CA PRO A 132 -10.03 1.55 -12.56
C PRO A 132 -10.17 0.63 -13.77
N ASN A 133 -9.29 0.81 -14.76
CA ASN A 133 -9.25 -0.01 -15.95
C ASN A 133 -8.57 -1.35 -15.63
N ASN A 134 -9.34 -2.24 -15.02
CA ASN A 134 -8.90 -3.62 -14.77
C ASN A 134 -9.98 -4.58 -15.26
N ALA A 135 -9.64 -5.33 -16.32
CA ALA A 135 -10.56 -6.25 -16.97
C ALA A 135 -11.08 -7.38 -16.07
N HIS A 136 -10.46 -7.62 -14.92
CA HIS A 136 -10.71 -8.83 -14.12
C HIS A 136 -11.24 -8.59 -12.71
N THR A 137 -11.13 -7.38 -12.17
CA THR A 137 -11.67 -7.07 -10.85
C THR A 137 -11.88 -5.59 -10.62
N ASP A 138 -13.00 -5.27 -10.00
CA ASP A 138 -13.32 -3.93 -9.48
C ASP A 138 -13.25 -3.89 -7.94
N TYR A 139 -12.78 -4.97 -7.31
CA TYR A 139 -12.77 -5.05 -5.86
C TYR A 139 -11.67 -4.18 -5.26
N SER A 140 -12.08 -3.25 -4.43
CA SER A 140 -11.18 -2.31 -3.74
C SER A 140 -10.17 -2.98 -2.82
N SER A 141 -10.51 -4.14 -2.24
CA SER A 141 -9.59 -4.95 -1.46
C SER A 141 -8.40 -5.48 -2.28
N ILE A 142 -8.57 -5.60 -3.59
CA ILE A 142 -7.54 -6.05 -4.52
C ILE A 142 -6.78 -4.86 -5.12
N LEU A 143 -7.49 -3.77 -5.43
CA LEU A 143 -6.92 -2.63 -6.15
C LEU A 143 -6.37 -1.55 -5.22
N ALA A 144 -7.15 -1.13 -4.22
CA ALA A 144 -6.80 0.01 -3.36
C ALA A 144 -6.08 -0.40 -2.06
N ALA A 145 -6.43 -1.54 -1.46
CA ALA A 145 -5.82 -1.97 -0.21
C ALA A 145 -4.30 -2.20 -0.28
N PRO A 146 -3.73 -2.84 -1.32
CA PRO A 146 -2.27 -2.98 -1.44
C PRO A 146 -1.56 -1.63 -1.54
N VAL A 147 -2.16 -0.66 -2.25
CA VAL A 147 -1.60 0.69 -2.39
C VAL A 147 -1.53 1.38 -1.03
N VAL A 148 -2.60 1.26 -0.22
CA VAL A 148 -2.62 1.77 1.15
C VAL A 148 -1.55 1.11 2.01
N GLY A 149 -1.40 -0.21 1.94
CA GLY A 149 -0.35 -0.94 2.65
C GLY A 149 1.05 -0.45 2.28
N ASN A 150 1.33 -0.23 1.00
CA ASN A 150 2.60 0.31 0.54
C ASN A 150 2.85 1.73 1.07
N ILE A 151 1.85 2.61 0.99
CA ILE A 151 1.96 3.97 1.55
C ILE A 151 2.28 3.89 3.04
N ILE A 152 1.54 3.08 3.81
CA ILE A 152 1.77 2.94 5.25
C ILE A 152 3.18 2.42 5.53
N SER A 153 3.67 1.44 4.78
CA SER A 153 5.01 0.87 4.98
C SER A 153 6.13 1.89 4.82
N GLU A 154 5.91 2.92 4.01
CA GLU A 154 6.87 4.00 3.77
C GLU A 154 6.73 5.14 4.78
N ILE A 155 5.49 5.57 5.05
CA ILE A 155 5.27 6.77 5.88
C ILE A 155 5.31 6.49 7.38
N ALA A 156 4.95 5.29 7.84
CA ALA A 156 4.90 5.00 9.27
C ALA A 156 6.28 5.12 9.96
N PRO A 157 7.38 4.57 9.38
CA PRO A 157 8.72 4.81 9.94
C PRO A 157 9.14 6.27 9.89
N TYR A 158 8.81 6.97 8.79
CA TYR A 158 9.12 8.40 8.63
C TYR A 158 8.43 9.27 9.69
N LEU A 159 7.18 8.94 10.03
CA LEU A 159 6.41 9.65 11.06
C LEU A 159 6.75 9.21 12.49
N GLY A 160 7.64 8.21 12.65
CA GLY A 160 8.02 7.68 13.95
C GLY A 160 6.90 6.91 14.65
N ILE A 161 5.92 6.40 13.89
CA ILE A 161 4.83 5.60 14.46
C ILE A 161 5.42 4.29 14.98
N ALA A 162 5.22 4.05 16.27
CA ALA A 162 5.76 2.87 16.91
C ALA A 162 5.15 1.57 16.35
N THR A 163 6.00 0.58 16.17
CA THR A 163 5.52 -0.79 15.93
C THR A 163 4.84 -1.34 17.19
N ASP A 164 3.97 -2.32 17.03
CA ASP A 164 3.22 -2.92 18.14
C ASP A 164 4.10 -3.78 19.10
N GLY A 165 5.40 -3.84 18.84
CA GLY A 165 6.36 -4.63 19.63
C GLY A 165 6.17 -6.15 19.50
N ILE A 166 5.18 -6.59 18.75
CA ILE A 166 4.98 -8.01 18.44
C ILE A 166 5.89 -8.33 17.27
N ASP A 167 6.90 -9.14 17.48
CA ASP A 167 7.77 -9.64 16.41
C ASP A 167 6.98 -10.57 15.49
N ARG A 168 6.27 -9.96 14.54
CA ARG A 168 5.56 -10.67 13.45
C ARG A 168 6.48 -10.94 12.26
N SER A 169 7.77 -10.63 12.38
CA SER A 169 8.79 -10.99 11.39
C SER A 169 8.83 -12.51 11.17
N GLN A 170 8.40 -13.27 12.15
CA GLN A 170 8.24 -14.73 12.06
C GLN A 170 7.20 -15.16 11.00
N ASN A 171 6.26 -14.29 10.64
CA ASN A 171 5.20 -14.58 9.67
C ASN A 171 5.42 -13.88 8.31
N THR A 172 6.59 -13.35 8.08
CA THR A 172 6.92 -12.75 6.78
C THR A 172 7.58 -13.76 5.85
N VAL A 173 7.30 -13.63 4.58
CA VAL A 173 7.80 -14.50 3.52
C VAL A 173 8.41 -13.64 2.42
N LYS A 174 9.57 -14.03 1.93
CA LYS A 174 10.12 -13.42 0.72
C LYS A 174 9.39 -13.95 -0.51
N VAL A 175 8.86 -13.01 -1.30
CA VAL A 175 8.19 -13.31 -2.56
C VAL A 175 9.19 -13.98 -3.51
N PRO A 176 8.90 -15.19 -4.03
CA PRO A 176 9.77 -15.86 -4.98
C PRO A 176 9.77 -15.17 -6.34
N ASN A 177 10.85 -15.33 -7.11
CA ASN A 177 10.85 -14.92 -8.52
C ASN A 177 10.02 -15.93 -9.33
N LEU A 178 8.95 -15.46 -9.94
CA LEU A 178 8.01 -16.24 -10.71
C LEU A 178 8.03 -15.87 -12.20
N VAL A 179 8.63 -14.73 -12.54
CA VAL A 179 8.76 -14.29 -13.94
C VAL A 179 9.54 -15.34 -14.74
N GLY A 180 9.02 -15.70 -15.89
CA GLY A 180 9.55 -16.77 -16.76
C GLY A 180 9.11 -18.18 -16.37
N LYS A 181 8.33 -18.36 -15.28
CA LYS A 181 7.77 -19.66 -14.92
C LYS A 181 6.39 -19.87 -15.55
N GLU A 182 6.07 -21.09 -15.86
CA GLU A 182 4.70 -21.46 -16.18
C GLU A 182 3.78 -21.22 -15.01
N TRP A 183 2.55 -20.84 -15.27
CA TRP A 183 1.51 -20.57 -14.27
C TRP A 183 1.38 -21.68 -13.22
N SER A 184 1.33 -22.94 -13.64
CA SER A 184 1.25 -24.10 -12.75
C SER A 184 2.42 -24.18 -11.77
N ASN A 185 3.63 -23.92 -12.24
CA ASN A 185 4.84 -23.90 -11.41
C ASN A 185 4.89 -22.70 -10.46
N ALA A 186 4.36 -21.55 -10.91
CA ALA A 186 4.23 -20.36 -10.08
C ALA A 186 3.26 -20.59 -8.92
N GLN A 187 2.10 -21.21 -9.17
CA GLN A 187 1.13 -21.59 -8.14
C GLN A 187 1.74 -22.50 -7.07
N VAL A 188 2.42 -23.57 -7.47
CA VAL A 188 3.09 -24.47 -6.53
C VAL A 188 4.14 -23.73 -5.69
N SER A 189 4.91 -22.84 -6.32
CA SER A 189 5.94 -22.06 -5.64
C SER A 189 5.36 -21.13 -4.58
N LEU A 190 4.20 -20.51 -4.85
CA LEU A 190 3.51 -19.62 -3.91
C LEU A 190 2.84 -20.40 -2.78
N ASN A 191 2.12 -21.48 -3.10
CA ASN A 191 1.47 -22.33 -2.12
C ASN A 191 2.47 -22.93 -1.11
N THR A 192 3.65 -23.38 -1.60
CA THR A 192 4.73 -23.90 -0.73
C THR A 192 5.24 -22.84 0.25
N LYS A 193 5.14 -21.57 -0.09
CA LYS A 193 5.56 -20.45 0.76
C LYS A 193 4.41 -19.85 1.59
N GLY A 194 3.21 -20.44 1.54
CA GLY A 194 2.06 -19.91 2.24
C GLY A 194 1.57 -18.57 1.68
N LEU A 195 1.85 -18.29 0.41
CA LEU A 195 1.38 -17.11 -0.32
C LEU A 195 0.18 -17.48 -1.18
N LYS A 196 -0.76 -16.56 -1.33
CA LYS A 196 -1.88 -16.69 -2.26
C LYS A 196 -1.46 -16.22 -3.65
N HIS A 197 -2.21 -16.59 -4.65
CA HIS A 197 -1.97 -16.15 -6.03
C HIS A 197 -3.28 -15.74 -6.69
N GLN A 198 -3.19 -14.78 -7.60
CA GLN A 198 -4.27 -14.39 -8.48
C GLN A 198 -3.69 -14.07 -9.86
N LEU A 199 -4.25 -14.72 -10.88
CA LEU A 199 -3.94 -14.38 -12.27
C LEU A 199 -4.70 -13.11 -12.64
N VAL A 200 -3.97 -12.13 -13.18
CA VAL A 200 -4.52 -10.89 -13.73
C VAL A 200 -4.31 -10.97 -15.23
N GLU A 201 -5.39 -11.17 -15.95
CA GLU A 201 -5.44 -11.35 -17.40
C GLU A 201 -4.95 -12.69 -17.96
N SER A 202 -5.85 -13.38 -18.66
CA SER A 202 -5.56 -14.32 -19.72
C SER A 202 -6.83 -14.56 -20.52
N GLU A 203 -6.85 -14.17 -21.78
CA GLU A 203 -7.87 -14.60 -22.73
C GLU A 203 -7.54 -15.99 -23.31
N SER A 204 -6.37 -16.56 -23.00
CA SER A 204 -5.87 -17.83 -23.51
C SER A 204 -5.91 -18.95 -22.46
N ASP A 205 -5.80 -20.20 -22.94
CA ASP A 205 -5.72 -21.41 -22.12
C ASP A 205 -4.63 -21.27 -21.03
N GLN A 206 -5.07 -21.19 -19.78
CA GLN A 206 -4.24 -20.81 -18.62
C GLN A 206 -3.17 -21.84 -18.26
N THR A 207 -3.25 -23.08 -18.77
CA THR A 207 -2.40 -24.17 -18.32
C THR A 207 -0.94 -24.07 -18.77
N ALA A 208 -0.67 -23.41 -19.89
CA ALA A 208 0.68 -23.22 -20.44
C ALA A 208 1.16 -21.75 -20.39
N ALA A 209 0.40 -20.87 -19.76
CA ALA A 209 0.73 -19.46 -19.71
C ALA A 209 2.01 -19.21 -18.87
N VAL A 210 2.92 -18.40 -19.39
CA VAL A 210 4.17 -18.02 -18.71
C VAL A 210 3.99 -16.69 -18.01
N VAL A 211 4.42 -16.61 -16.75
CA VAL A 211 4.37 -15.37 -15.97
C VAL A 211 5.34 -14.35 -16.57
N THR A 212 4.81 -13.23 -17.03
CA THR A 212 5.58 -12.11 -17.62
C THR A 212 5.87 -11.03 -16.59
N TYR A 213 4.99 -10.87 -15.58
CA TYR A 213 5.14 -9.91 -14.50
C TYR A 213 4.46 -10.41 -13.23
N GLN A 214 4.93 -9.95 -12.07
CA GLN A 214 4.37 -10.26 -10.77
C GLN A 214 4.35 -9.03 -9.85
N TYR A 215 3.35 -8.98 -8.99
CA TYR A 215 3.27 -7.98 -7.92
C TYR A 215 2.66 -8.60 -6.64
N PRO A 216 3.25 -8.39 -5.43
CA PRO A 216 4.55 -7.74 -5.18
C PRO A 216 5.74 -8.40 -5.88
N HIS A 217 6.81 -7.63 -6.03
CA HIS A 217 7.99 -8.08 -6.80
C HIS A 217 8.76 -9.20 -6.10
N ALA A 218 9.53 -9.92 -6.88
CA ALA A 218 10.48 -10.91 -6.38
C ALA A 218 11.43 -10.29 -5.33
N GLY A 219 11.63 -10.99 -4.23
CA GLY A 219 12.47 -10.53 -3.12
C GLY A 219 11.78 -9.60 -2.12
N ALA A 220 10.60 -9.06 -2.42
CA ALA A 220 9.83 -8.30 -1.46
C ALA A 220 9.51 -9.16 -0.21
N THR A 221 9.59 -8.58 0.97
CA THR A 221 9.17 -9.24 2.20
C THR A 221 7.70 -8.87 2.46
N VAL A 222 6.84 -9.87 2.49
CA VAL A 222 5.40 -9.71 2.67
C VAL A 222 4.91 -10.60 3.80
N ALA A 223 3.75 -10.31 4.36
CA ALA A 223 3.10 -11.19 5.31
C ALA A 223 2.76 -12.54 4.68
N SER A 224 2.83 -13.62 5.46
CA SER A 224 2.27 -14.91 5.05
C SER A 224 0.79 -14.74 4.68
N GLY A 225 0.34 -15.43 3.64
CA GLY A 225 -1.02 -15.30 3.13
C GLY A 225 -1.25 -14.12 2.17
N THR A 226 -0.27 -13.25 1.93
CA THR A 226 -0.36 -12.17 0.94
C THR A 226 -0.65 -12.73 -0.44
N THR A 227 -1.55 -12.08 -1.17
CA THR A 227 -1.86 -12.43 -2.56
C THR A 227 -0.82 -11.85 -3.50
N ILE A 228 -0.21 -12.71 -4.32
CA ILE A 228 0.71 -12.32 -5.40
C ILE A 228 -0.08 -12.31 -6.69
N TYR A 229 -0.11 -11.16 -7.34
CA TYR A 229 -0.76 -10.96 -8.63
C TYR A 229 0.22 -11.34 -9.73
N LEU A 230 -0.21 -12.19 -10.64
CA LEU A 230 0.61 -12.71 -11.74
C LEU A 230 -0.02 -12.33 -13.07
N TYR A 231 0.80 -11.91 -13.99
CA TYR A 231 0.41 -11.48 -15.33
C TYR A 231 1.08 -12.44 -16.33
N THR A 232 0.35 -12.88 -17.32
CA THR A 232 0.84 -13.86 -18.32
C THR A 232 0.90 -13.31 -19.74
N ASP A 233 0.16 -12.22 -20.02
CA ASP A 233 0.27 -11.53 -21.30
C ASP A 233 1.43 -10.53 -21.30
N THR A 234 1.80 -10.04 -22.48
CA THR A 234 2.86 -9.04 -22.62
C THR A 234 2.48 -7.75 -21.90
N TYR A 235 2.58 -7.80 -20.57
CA TYR A 235 2.64 -6.58 -19.79
C TYR A 235 3.92 -5.86 -20.24
N SER A 236 3.76 -4.88 -21.11
CA SER A 236 4.84 -3.95 -21.45
C SER A 236 5.07 -3.07 -20.23
N GLY A 237 5.61 -3.66 -19.17
CA GLY A 237 5.98 -2.95 -17.96
C GLY A 237 6.82 -1.76 -18.37
N SER A 238 6.40 -0.56 -17.95
CA SER A 238 7.17 0.62 -18.24
C SER A 238 8.58 0.43 -17.71
N HIS A 239 9.58 0.55 -18.58
CA HIS A 239 10.98 0.55 -18.20
C HIS A 239 11.32 1.89 -17.55
N THR A 240 12.32 1.86 -16.71
CA THR A 240 12.87 3.05 -16.05
C THR A 240 14.39 2.96 -16.07
N GLU A 241 15.02 4.10 -16.02
CA GLU A 241 16.47 4.20 -15.93
C GLU A 241 16.89 4.06 -14.47
N VAL A 242 17.91 3.25 -14.22
CA VAL A 242 18.46 3.03 -12.88
C VAL A 242 19.27 4.27 -12.47
N PRO A 243 18.90 4.97 -11.39
CA PRO A 243 19.66 6.13 -10.92
C PRO A 243 21.03 5.71 -10.37
N ASP A 244 22.02 6.60 -10.46
CA ASP A 244 23.30 6.45 -9.77
C ASP A 244 23.12 6.80 -8.29
N VAL A 245 23.23 5.79 -7.44
CA VAL A 245 23.12 5.95 -5.99
C VAL A 245 24.46 5.78 -5.27
N SER A 246 25.57 5.68 -6.00
CA SER A 246 26.92 5.55 -5.42
C SER A 246 27.26 6.73 -4.52
N GLY A 247 27.87 6.47 -3.37
CA GLY A 247 28.27 7.48 -2.37
C GLY A 247 27.09 8.16 -1.64
N LYS A 248 25.84 7.75 -1.87
CA LYS A 248 24.69 8.25 -1.13
C LYS A 248 24.49 7.46 0.16
N SER A 249 23.82 8.04 1.15
CA SER A 249 23.35 7.24 2.30
C SER A 249 22.34 6.20 1.84
N ALA A 250 22.24 5.08 2.55
CA ALA A 250 21.29 4.02 2.22
C ALA A 250 19.84 4.53 2.11
N ASP A 251 19.43 5.45 2.99
CA ASP A 251 18.07 6.02 2.97
C ASP A 251 17.83 6.90 1.74
N PHE A 252 18.82 7.73 1.38
CA PHE A 252 18.68 8.57 0.18
C PHE A 252 18.69 7.74 -1.10
N ALA A 253 19.54 6.71 -1.16
CA ALA A 253 19.58 5.75 -2.26
C ALA A 253 18.24 5.03 -2.42
N ARG A 254 17.63 4.59 -1.31
CA ARG A 254 16.29 3.97 -1.32
C ARG A 254 15.24 4.92 -1.87
N GLN A 255 15.23 6.19 -1.46
CA GLN A 255 14.31 7.19 -1.97
C GLN A 255 14.49 7.42 -3.47
N MET A 256 15.73 7.51 -3.97
CA MET A 256 16.01 7.69 -5.40
C MET A 256 15.52 6.49 -6.23
N LEU A 257 15.80 5.27 -5.77
CA LEU A 257 15.35 4.04 -6.44
C LEU A 257 13.83 3.94 -6.43
N THR A 258 13.18 4.22 -5.29
CA THR A 258 11.72 4.23 -5.17
C THR A 258 11.08 5.27 -6.10
N ALA A 259 11.64 6.49 -6.17
CA ALA A 259 11.16 7.53 -7.08
C ALA A 259 11.28 7.12 -8.56
N ALA A 260 12.30 6.31 -8.89
CA ALA A 260 12.44 5.70 -10.23
C ALA A 260 11.52 4.49 -10.45
N GLY A 261 10.71 4.11 -9.45
CA GLY A 261 9.83 2.93 -9.53
C GLY A 261 10.58 1.61 -9.40
N LEU A 262 11.72 1.61 -8.72
CA LEU A 262 12.56 0.46 -8.45
C LEU A 262 12.47 0.07 -6.97
N ASN A 263 12.72 -1.20 -6.67
CA ASN A 263 12.85 -1.67 -5.29
C ASN A 263 14.30 -1.62 -4.85
N CYS A 264 14.53 -1.34 -3.56
CA CYS A 264 15.86 -1.30 -2.98
C CYS A 264 16.03 -2.39 -1.94
N GLN A 265 17.11 -3.15 -2.06
CA GLN A 265 17.58 -4.05 -1.01
C GLN A 265 18.95 -3.55 -0.51
N VAL A 266 19.08 -3.37 0.81
CA VAL A 266 20.34 -2.96 1.43
C VAL A 266 21.10 -4.19 1.88
N ALA A 267 22.38 -4.27 1.51
CA ALA A 267 23.35 -5.24 1.99
C ALA A 267 24.49 -4.48 2.71
N GLY A 268 25.00 -5.04 3.79
CA GLY A 268 26.05 -4.40 4.61
C GLY A 268 25.49 -3.45 5.67
N ASP A 269 26.26 -2.39 6.00
CA ASP A 269 25.88 -1.44 7.05
C ASP A 269 24.82 -0.44 6.54
N SER A 270 23.60 -0.56 7.04
CA SER A 270 22.49 0.31 6.66
C SER A 270 22.68 1.80 7.07
N ALA A 271 23.60 2.09 7.98
CA ALA A 271 23.98 3.45 8.36
C ALA A 271 25.12 4.03 7.49
N GLY A 272 25.74 3.18 6.66
CA GLY A 272 26.84 3.53 5.79
C GLY A 272 26.43 4.20 4.48
N THR A 273 27.43 4.40 3.61
CA THR A 273 27.23 4.92 2.27
C THR A 273 27.26 3.80 1.23
N VAL A 274 26.52 3.98 0.13
CA VAL A 274 26.49 3.01 -0.97
C VAL A 274 27.85 2.93 -1.66
N GLN A 275 28.45 1.76 -1.61
CA GLN A 275 29.72 1.45 -2.28
C GLN A 275 29.49 0.87 -3.68
N SER A 276 28.40 0.14 -3.88
CA SER A 276 28.02 -0.45 -5.16
C SER A 276 26.52 -0.72 -5.26
N GLN A 277 26.02 -0.84 -6.48
CA GLN A 277 24.65 -1.22 -6.81
C GLN A 277 24.66 -2.37 -7.82
N SER A 278 23.65 -3.28 -7.74
CA SER A 278 23.60 -4.49 -8.58
C SER A 278 23.30 -4.19 -10.04
N GLU A 279 22.50 -3.17 -10.30
CA GLU A 279 22.15 -2.71 -11.65
C GLU A 279 22.99 -1.48 -11.99
N ALA A 280 23.53 -1.44 -13.21
CA ALA A 280 24.38 -0.31 -13.63
C ALA A 280 23.54 0.97 -13.71
N ALA A 281 24.10 2.08 -13.19
CA ALA A 281 23.51 3.40 -13.35
C ALA A 281 23.30 3.72 -14.84
N GLY A 282 22.14 4.29 -15.19
CA GLY A 282 21.75 4.58 -16.56
C GLY A 282 21.22 3.37 -17.35
N SER A 283 21.24 2.15 -16.80
CA SER A 283 20.64 1.01 -17.48
C SER A 283 19.11 1.09 -17.46
N SER A 284 18.49 0.66 -18.56
CA SER A 284 17.02 0.57 -18.65
C SER A 284 16.56 -0.78 -18.12
N VAL A 285 15.84 -0.78 -17.02
CA VAL A 285 15.30 -1.98 -16.39
C VAL A 285 13.79 -1.85 -16.24
N GLN A 286 13.12 -2.98 -16.07
CA GLN A 286 11.67 -2.99 -15.83
C GLN A 286 11.37 -2.32 -14.47
N LYS A 287 10.34 -1.47 -14.41
CA LYS A 287 9.87 -0.92 -13.13
C LYS A 287 9.58 -2.06 -12.17
N GLY A 288 9.98 -1.86 -10.91
CA GLY A 288 9.90 -2.88 -9.88
C GLY A 288 11.11 -3.81 -9.76
N THR A 289 12.10 -3.70 -10.64
CA THR A 289 13.39 -4.40 -10.47
C THR A 289 13.97 -4.11 -9.09
N VAL A 290 14.46 -5.15 -8.43
CA VAL A 290 15.15 -5.01 -7.14
C VAL A 290 16.62 -4.65 -7.40
N VAL A 291 17.00 -3.46 -7.00
CA VAL A 291 18.40 -3.01 -7.00
C VAL A 291 18.99 -3.27 -5.61
N THR A 292 19.95 -4.14 -5.52
CA THR A 292 20.71 -4.35 -4.27
C THR A 292 21.81 -3.33 -4.17
N ILE A 293 21.78 -2.52 -3.11
CA ILE A 293 22.87 -1.58 -2.78
C ILE A 293 23.71 -2.20 -1.67
N THR A 294 25.05 -2.16 -1.83
CA THR A 294 25.99 -2.58 -0.79
C THR A 294 26.53 -1.34 -0.10
N CYS A 295 26.32 -1.25 1.22
CA CYS A 295 26.75 -0.11 2.04
C CYS A 295 27.86 -0.53 3.00
N GLY A 296 28.80 0.41 3.22
CA GLY A 296 29.94 0.23 4.12
C GLY A 296 30.52 1.57 4.57
#